data_9d0cfc797a42e6cccd2adc4de5295afb
#
_entry.id   9d0cfc797a42e6cccd2adc4de5295afb
#
_cell.length_a   1.000
_cell.length_b   1.000
_cell.length_c   1.000
_cell.angle_alpha   90.00
_cell.angle_beta   90.00
_cell.angle_gamma   90.00
#
_symmetry.space_group_name_H-M   'P 1'
#
loop_
_entity.id
_entity.type
_entity.pdbx_description
1 polymer ?
#
loop_
_entity_poly.entity_id
_entity_poly.type
_entity_poly.pdbx_seq_one_letter_code
_entity_poly.pdbx_strand_id
1 'polypeptide(L)'
;MHRCISIVAFFVMTLLCNGAMAQTNNEPWAEYDSNTKTLTFKYGEKPTTPKVGIKIYGNIGKTFWPSWNNAASGTSLDYLKPEELTKVVFDETFKDARPVYCFWWFKGFSSLESIDGLEYLNTSNTVYMGNMFSGCSSLTKLNLRNFSTESVVGDEDGDYGYGLSNMFSGCTGLTELDLRNFNTKKCCEFQNMFYGCTNLKTIYVSDNFSMESSKNAADMFSGCTSLRGAVEYDASNTDYKSLANYKNGYFSKTYATVGDTKIPLAGENLFAWELTIADGSDFSAPEAFTAKEASYTRDMNNEWETLCLPYAFTAPSDVEIYGIKTVSEGSITVNLLKGEIPAGMPVLAYRTSAATSVSFNATNASVVTTPMSGNKLVGAFKVTVVPDDSYIISKNKFWLSADLNGSGSTGDVRIKGMRAYISGTTPALSSRQLDITIGSEVTAIDALNAVANGTAECYDIQGRRLNGLQKGINIVRIGGTTKKIIIE
;
A
#
# COMPACT_ATOMS: atom_id res chain seq x y z
N MET A 1 1.41 -47.02 11.89
CA MET A 1 1.60 -47.28 13.33
C MET A 1 2.80 -46.43 13.79
N HIS A 2 2.58 -45.12 14.02
CA HIS A 2 3.55 -44.32 14.77
C HIS A 2 2.72 -43.35 15.64
N ARG A 3 2.81 -43.60 16.91
CA ARG A 3 2.12 -42.88 17.98
C ARG A 3 2.71 -41.46 18.09
N CYS A 4 1.90 -40.45 17.96
CA CYS A 4 2.23 -39.13 18.46
C CYS A 4 2.17 -39.13 19.98
N ILE A 5 3.28 -38.69 20.57
CA ILE A 5 3.57 -38.76 21.99
C ILE A 5 2.83 -37.61 22.69
N SER A 6 2.06 -38.01 23.67
CA SER A 6 1.41 -37.16 24.67
C SER A 6 2.37 -36.15 25.29
N ILE A 7 1.86 -34.97 25.51
CA ILE A 7 2.48 -33.84 26.22
C ILE A 7 2.91 -34.31 27.61
N VAL A 8 4.22 -34.36 27.82
CA VAL A 8 4.80 -34.57 29.17
C VAL A 8 4.85 -33.23 29.86
N ALA A 9 4.14 -33.20 31.00
CA ALA A 9 4.20 -32.11 31.94
C ALA A 9 5.64 -31.94 32.47
N PHE A 10 6.24 -30.75 32.27
CA PHE A 10 7.46 -30.38 32.99
C PHE A 10 7.09 -29.93 34.40
N PHE A 11 7.27 -30.83 35.39
CA PHE A 11 7.39 -30.48 36.78
C PHE A 11 8.82 -29.99 37.00
N VAL A 12 9.02 -28.70 37.20
CA VAL A 12 10.28 -28.17 37.74
C VAL A 12 10.16 -28.15 39.27
N MET A 13 10.92 -29.00 39.88
CA MET A 13 11.13 -29.06 41.33
C MET A 13 12.05 -27.90 41.72
N THR A 14 11.52 -26.88 42.41
CA THR A 14 12.32 -25.83 43.02
C THR A 14 12.52 -26.16 44.48
N LEU A 15 13.77 -26.47 44.86
CA LEU A 15 14.22 -26.51 46.24
C LEU A 15 14.54 -25.09 46.74
N LEU A 16 13.84 -24.72 47.80
CA LEU A 16 14.14 -23.86 48.94
C LEU A 16 15.38 -22.95 48.88
N CYS A 17 15.12 -21.66 48.74
CA CYS A 17 15.85 -20.63 49.46
C CYS A 17 14.84 -19.75 50.22
N ASN A 18 14.86 -19.77 51.52
CA ASN A 18 14.06 -18.94 52.41
C ASN A 18 14.48 -17.47 52.30
N GLY A 19 13.75 -16.71 51.56
CA GLY A 19 13.58 -15.28 51.64
C GLY A 19 12.12 -15.03 51.35
N ALA A 20 11.33 -14.58 52.30
CA ALA A 20 9.94 -14.22 52.11
C ALA A 20 9.85 -12.98 51.18
N MET A 21 10.06 -13.20 49.91
CA MET A 21 9.50 -12.32 48.89
C MET A 21 8.01 -12.60 48.88
N ALA A 22 7.20 -11.60 49.17
CA ALA A 22 5.76 -11.66 48.92
C ALA A 22 5.57 -12.15 47.50
N GLN A 23 5.07 -13.37 47.33
CA GLN A 23 4.76 -13.96 46.04
C GLN A 23 3.64 -13.12 45.50
N THR A 24 3.97 -12.15 44.64
CA THR A 24 2.96 -11.36 43.92
C THR A 24 2.18 -12.35 43.05
N ASN A 25 0.93 -12.59 43.41
CA ASN A 25 0.02 -13.45 42.62
C ASN A 25 -0.39 -12.76 41.35
N ASN A 26 0.60 -12.40 40.51
CA ASN A 26 0.33 -11.79 39.22
C ASN A 26 -0.28 -12.82 38.30
N GLU A 27 -1.46 -12.52 37.80
CA GLU A 27 -2.19 -13.34 36.82
C GLU A 27 -2.89 -12.47 35.80
N PRO A 28 -3.21 -13.00 34.59
CA PRO A 28 -4.09 -12.34 33.68
C PRO A 28 -5.52 -12.36 34.18
N TRP A 29 -6.16 -11.21 34.21
CA TRP A 29 -7.57 -11.02 34.56
C TRP A 29 -8.23 -9.96 33.73
N ALA A 30 -9.57 -9.87 33.75
CA ALA A 30 -10.31 -8.84 33.05
C ALA A 30 -11.41 -8.26 33.95
N GLU A 31 -11.74 -7.01 33.72
CA GLU A 31 -12.88 -6.35 34.32
C GLU A 31 -13.85 -5.86 33.24
N TYR A 32 -15.15 -6.04 33.50
CA TYR A 32 -16.19 -5.51 32.67
C TYR A 32 -16.94 -4.40 33.39
N ASP A 33 -17.00 -3.22 32.79
CA ASP A 33 -17.79 -2.08 33.28
C ASP A 33 -19.11 -2.00 32.49
N SER A 34 -20.22 -2.25 33.18
CA SER A 34 -21.56 -2.22 32.59
C SER A 34 -22.03 -0.81 32.17
N ASN A 35 -21.45 0.26 32.75
CA ASN A 35 -21.81 1.64 32.39
C ASN A 35 -21.21 2.04 31.05
N THR A 36 -19.98 1.59 30.78
CA THR A 36 -19.25 1.88 29.55
C THR A 36 -19.30 0.75 28.54
N LYS A 37 -19.89 -0.39 28.92
CA LYS A 37 -19.93 -1.64 28.13
C LYS A 37 -18.54 -2.08 27.66
N THR A 38 -17.52 -1.88 28.51
CA THR A 38 -16.11 -2.11 28.19
C THR A 38 -15.56 -3.28 28.98
N LEU A 39 -14.90 -4.22 28.28
CA LEU A 39 -14.11 -5.30 28.88
C LEU A 39 -12.63 -4.95 28.79
N THR A 40 -11.97 -4.78 29.95
CA THR A 40 -10.55 -4.42 30.04
C THR A 40 -9.73 -5.59 30.56
N PHE A 41 -8.74 -6.01 29.78
CA PHE A 41 -7.77 -7.06 30.12
C PHE A 41 -6.54 -6.47 30.79
N LYS A 42 -6.11 -7.08 31.89
CA LYS A 42 -4.99 -6.64 32.72
C LYS A 42 -4.14 -7.82 33.20
N TYR A 43 -2.90 -7.53 33.57
CA TYR A 43 -2.01 -8.50 34.20
C TYR A 43 -1.49 -7.94 35.52
N GLY A 44 -1.49 -8.74 36.58
CA GLY A 44 -1.09 -8.32 37.91
C GLY A 44 -1.97 -8.91 39.00
N GLU A 45 -2.05 -8.25 40.12
CA GLU A 45 -2.90 -8.65 41.23
C GLU A 45 -4.39 -8.42 40.87
N LYS A 46 -5.16 -9.50 40.87
CA LYS A 46 -6.59 -9.45 40.60
C LYS A 46 -7.36 -8.93 41.80
N PRO A 47 -8.24 -7.93 41.66
CA PRO A 47 -9.10 -7.45 42.74
C PRO A 47 -10.00 -8.55 43.30
N THR A 48 -10.06 -8.64 44.64
CA THR A 48 -10.96 -9.61 45.34
C THR A 48 -12.39 -9.07 45.50
N THR A 49 -12.53 -7.75 45.52
CA THR A 49 -13.83 -7.09 45.74
C THR A 49 -14.12 -6.14 44.55
N PRO A 50 -15.04 -6.47 43.63
CA PRO A 50 -15.40 -5.58 42.56
C PRO A 50 -16.17 -4.36 43.05
N LYS A 51 -16.01 -3.22 42.34
CA LYS A 51 -16.82 -2.03 42.54
C LYS A 51 -18.23 -2.25 41.96
N VAL A 52 -19.20 -1.41 42.38
CA VAL A 52 -20.57 -1.46 41.81
C VAL A 52 -20.52 -1.27 40.29
N GLY A 53 -21.21 -2.14 39.56
CA GLY A 53 -21.24 -2.14 38.10
C GLY A 53 -20.04 -2.79 37.41
N ILE A 54 -19.05 -3.28 38.17
CA ILE A 54 -17.85 -3.95 37.64
C ILE A 54 -17.96 -5.47 37.91
N LYS A 55 -17.76 -6.28 36.86
CA LYS A 55 -17.55 -7.73 36.95
C LYS A 55 -16.08 -8.05 36.77
N ILE A 56 -15.54 -8.99 37.52
CA ILE A 56 -14.12 -9.41 37.44
C ILE A 56 -14.03 -10.85 36.96
N TYR A 57 -13.22 -11.09 35.96
CA TYR A 57 -12.93 -12.40 35.39
C TYR A 57 -11.47 -12.79 35.63
N GLY A 58 -11.23 -14.05 35.99
CA GLY A 58 -9.90 -14.61 36.14
C GLY A 58 -9.63 -15.76 35.17
N ASN A 59 -8.46 -16.41 35.33
CA ASN A 59 -8.04 -17.58 34.51
C ASN A 59 -7.98 -17.28 33.00
N ILE A 60 -7.68 -16.04 32.64
CA ILE A 60 -7.64 -15.60 31.25
C ILE A 60 -6.62 -16.39 30.45
N GLY A 61 -7.07 -17.07 29.40
CA GLY A 61 -6.22 -17.87 28.51
C GLY A 61 -5.60 -19.14 29.13
N LYS A 62 -5.96 -19.47 30.37
CA LYS A 62 -5.57 -20.73 31.03
C LYS A 62 -6.62 -21.83 30.86
N THR A 63 -7.88 -21.43 30.71
CA THR A 63 -9.01 -22.33 30.47
C THR A 63 -9.42 -22.28 29.02
N PHE A 64 -9.94 -23.38 28.50
CA PHE A 64 -10.37 -23.52 27.12
C PHE A 64 -11.51 -22.54 26.77
N TRP A 65 -12.44 -22.36 27.68
CA TRP A 65 -13.59 -21.46 27.54
C TRP A 65 -13.37 -20.17 28.32
N PRO A 66 -13.57 -19.00 27.70
CA PRO A 66 -13.46 -17.73 28.41
C PRO A 66 -14.65 -17.57 29.39
N SER A 67 -14.35 -17.12 30.60
CA SER A 67 -15.36 -16.99 31.67
C SER A 67 -16.40 -15.88 31.44
N TRP A 68 -16.13 -14.95 30.51
CA TRP A 68 -17.06 -13.86 30.13
C TRP A 68 -17.93 -14.20 28.92
N ASN A 69 -17.58 -15.22 28.15
CA ASN A 69 -18.29 -15.63 26.93
C ASN A 69 -18.48 -17.15 26.94
N ASN A 70 -19.63 -17.61 27.33
CA ASN A 70 -19.96 -19.02 27.24
C ASN A 70 -21.34 -19.25 26.62
N ALA A 71 -21.42 -19.11 25.33
CA ALA A 71 -22.61 -19.49 24.56
C ALA A 71 -22.88 -21.02 24.60
N ALA A 72 -21.93 -21.83 25.08
CA ALA A 72 -22.01 -23.28 25.00
C ALA A 72 -22.52 -23.95 26.28
N SER A 73 -22.41 -23.35 27.48
CA SER A 73 -22.72 -24.07 28.72
C SER A 73 -24.07 -23.80 29.36
N GLY A 74 -24.82 -22.80 28.95
CA GLY A 74 -26.24 -22.58 29.35
C GLY A 74 -26.52 -22.45 30.85
N THR A 75 -25.51 -22.45 31.71
CA THR A 75 -25.72 -22.67 33.16
C THR A 75 -25.25 -21.57 34.10
N SER A 76 -24.63 -20.48 33.62
CA SER A 76 -24.18 -19.38 34.48
C SER A 76 -24.77 -18.04 34.07
N LEU A 77 -25.23 -17.26 35.07
CA LEU A 77 -25.84 -15.93 34.94
C LEU A 77 -24.78 -14.80 34.70
N ASP A 78 -23.50 -15.15 34.62
CA ASP A 78 -22.41 -14.16 34.59
C ASP A 78 -21.84 -13.85 33.20
N TYR A 79 -22.43 -14.43 32.14
CA TYR A 79 -21.99 -14.16 30.76
C TYR A 79 -22.47 -12.81 30.26
N LEU A 80 -21.58 -12.18 29.43
CA LEU A 80 -21.96 -10.97 28.73
C LEU A 80 -22.80 -11.35 27.49
N LYS A 81 -23.88 -10.59 27.29
CA LYS A 81 -24.70 -10.73 26.08
C LYS A 81 -24.07 -9.93 24.92
N PRO A 82 -24.40 -10.24 23.65
CA PRO A 82 -23.87 -9.54 22.51
C PRO A 82 -23.99 -8.02 22.58
N GLU A 83 -25.11 -7.50 23.08
CA GLU A 83 -25.40 -6.08 23.23
C GLU A 83 -24.72 -5.40 24.43
N GLU A 84 -24.15 -6.18 25.33
CA GLU A 84 -23.49 -5.67 26.54
C GLU A 84 -22.04 -5.31 26.31
N LEU A 85 -21.39 -5.78 25.22
CA LEU A 85 -19.99 -5.52 24.93
C LEU A 85 -19.85 -4.70 23.65
N THR A 86 -19.45 -3.44 23.80
CA THR A 86 -19.19 -2.54 22.65
C THR A 86 -17.71 -2.22 22.47
N LYS A 87 -16.93 -2.35 23.54
CA LYS A 87 -15.50 -2.02 23.52
C LYS A 87 -14.69 -3.05 24.31
N VAL A 88 -13.49 -3.37 23.79
CA VAL A 88 -12.45 -4.13 24.48
C VAL A 88 -11.21 -3.27 24.59
N VAL A 89 -10.51 -3.37 25.74
CA VAL A 89 -9.23 -2.71 25.96
C VAL A 89 -8.25 -3.74 26.53
N PHE A 90 -7.08 -3.84 25.90
CA PHE A 90 -5.93 -4.50 26.50
C PHE A 90 -5.06 -3.41 27.15
N ASP A 91 -5.00 -3.43 28.48
CA ASP A 91 -4.13 -2.54 29.24
C ASP A 91 -2.66 -2.87 28.96
N GLU A 92 -1.75 -1.90 29.04
CA GLU A 92 -0.33 -2.13 28.81
C GLU A 92 0.27 -3.24 29.68
N THR A 93 -0.26 -3.45 30.90
CA THR A 93 0.16 -4.54 31.77
C THR A 93 -0.06 -5.92 31.17
N PHE A 94 -1.05 -6.07 30.26
CA PHE A 94 -1.37 -7.35 29.63
C PHE A 94 -0.25 -7.89 28.72
N LYS A 95 0.73 -7.07 28.36
CA LYS A 95 1.92 -7.51 27.58
C LYS A 95 2.71 -8.64 28.24
N ASP A 96 2.56 -8.82 29.56
CA ASP A 96 3.23 -9.88 30.33
C ASP A 96 2.41 -11.19 30.39
N ALA A 97 1.16 -11.15 29.97
CA ALA A 97 0.32 -12.34 29.83
C ALA A 97 0.77 -13.21 28.64
N ARG A 98 0.60 -14.52 28.77
CA ARG A 98 0.90 -15.51 27.72
C ARG A 98 -0.25 -16.51 27.63
N PRO A 99 -1.40 -16.11 27.06
CA PRO A 99 -2.56 -16.99 26.97
C PRO A 99 -2.25 -18.21 26.08
N VAL A 100 -2.60 -19.39 26.60
CA VAL A 100 -2.50 -20.65 25.83
C VAL A 100 -3.72 -20.81 24.93
N TYR A 101 -4.86 -20.30 25.36
CA TYR A 101 -6.11 -20.39 24.63
C TYR A 101 -6.71 -19.02 24.42
N CYS A 102 -6.96 -18.65 23.16
CA CYS A 102 -7.74 -17.47 22.76
C CYS A 102 -9.06 -17.87 22.07
N PHE A 103 -9.42 -19.16 22.20
CA PHE A 103 -10.59 -19.75 21.60
C PHE A 103 -11.88 -19.09 22.12
N TRP A 104 -12.76 -18.61 21.21
CA TRP A 104 -14.04 -17.98 21.52
C TRP A 104 -13.99 -16.66 22.30
N TRP A 105 -12.86 -16.01 22.46
CA TRP A 105 -12.77 -14.83 23.34
C TRP A 105 -13.83 -13.79 23.06
N PHE A 106 -14.12 -13.49 21.81
CA PHE A 106 -15.09 -12.48 21.40
C PHE A 106 -16.20 -13.03 20.49
N LYS A 107 -16.39 -14.34 20.47
CA LYS A 107 -17.41 -14.98 19.63
C LYS A 107 -18.79 -14.44 19.95
N GLY A 108 -19.51 -13.99 18.90
CA GLY A 108 -20.91 -13.59 18.96
C GLY A 108 -21.17 -12.16 19.45
N PHE A 109 -20.13 -11.40 19.84
CA PHE A 109 -20.32 -10.01 20.26
C PHE A 109 -20.54 -9.10 19.04
N SER A 110 -21.75 -9.17 18.50
CA SER A 110 -22.15 -8.43 17.29
C SER A 110 -22.12 -6.91 17.46
N SER A 111 -22.23 -6.41 18.68
CA SER A 111 -22.15 -4.99 19.01
C SER A 111 -20.73 -4.49 19.33
N LEU A 112 -19.70 -5.35 19.27
CA LEU A 112 -18.33 -4.96 19.51
C LEU A 112 -17.80 -4.09 18.37
N GLU A 113 -17.53 -2.82 18.66
CA GLU A 113 -17.12 -1.79 17.69
C GLU A 113 -15.60 -1.61 17.63
N SER A 114 -14.90 -1.75 18.77
CA SER A 114 -13.46 -1.52 18.84
C SER A 114 -12.75 -2.41 19.84
N ILE A 115 -11.48 -2.70 19.53
CA ILE A 115 -10.52 -3.36 20.42
C ILE A 115 -9.26 -2.50 20.45
N ASP A 116 -9.04 -1.79 21.57
CA ASP A 116 -7.87 -0.95 21.78
C ASP A 116 -6.76 -1.72 22.51
N GLY A 117 -5.51 -1.39 22.27
CA GLY A 117 -4.36 -2.02 22.91
C GLY A 117 -4.13 -3.47 22.53
N LEU A 118 -4.69 -3.94 21.39
CA LEU A 118 -4.54 -5.32 20.92
C LEU A 118 -3.06 -5.71 20.71
N GLU A 119 -2.18 -4.73 20.53
CA GLU A 119 -0.72 -4.90 20.48
C GLU A 119 -0.11 -5.42 21.79
N TYR A 120 -0.82 -5.30 22.91
CA TYR A 120 -0.40 -5.85 24.20
C TYR A 120 -0.82 -7.31 24.41
N LEU A 121 -1.62 -7.87 23.50
CA LEU A 121 -1.95 -9.30 23.51
C LEU A 121 -0.83 -10.11 22.86
N ASN A 122 -0.03 -10.78 23.68
CA ASN A 122 1.03 -11.66 23.19
C ASN A 122 0.54 -13.10 23.01
N THR A 123 0.39 -13.52 21.78
CA THR A 123 -0.12 -14.84 21.41
C THR A 123 0.95 -15.89 21.11
N SER A 124 2.23 -15.65 21.46
CA SER A 124 3.33 -16.57 21.15
C SER A 124 3.17 -17.98 21.71
N ASN A 125 2.43 -18.14 22.81
CA ASN A 125 2.14 -19.44 23.43
C ASN A 125 0.75 -19.97 23.08
N THR A 126 -0.02 -19.26 22.27
CA THR A 126 -1.40 -19.63 21.98
C THR A 126 -1.45 -20.80 21.00
N VAL A 127 -2.14 -21.86 21.38
CA VAL A 127 -2.29 -23.08 20.57
C VAL A 127 -3.64 -23.14 19.86
N TYR A 128 -4.69 -22.47 20.37
CA TYR A 128 -6.03 -22.45 19.77
C TYR A 128 -6.58 -21.02 19.71
N MET A 129 -6.98 -20.60 18.50
CA MET A 129 -7.56 -19.28 18.21
C MET A 129 -8.92 -19.37 17.48
N GLY A 130 -9.43 -20.56 17.30
CA GLY A 130 -10.68 -20.77 16.56
C GLY A 130 -11.83 -19.94 17.14
N ASN A 131 -12.67 -19.40 16.27
CA ASN A 131 -13.81 -18.57 16.61
C ASN A 131 -13.49 -17.28 17.40
N MET A 132 -12.23 -16.83 17.50
CA MET A 132 -11.87 -15.72 18.42
C MET A 132 -12.69 -14.46 18.18
N PHE A 133 -12.97 -14.10 16.93
CA PHE A 133 -13.77 -12.91 16.55
C PHE A 133 -15.05 -13.28 15.80
N SER A 134 -15.45 -14.56 15.78
CA SER A 134 -16.60 -15.02 15.01
C SER A 134 -17.88 -14.25 15.41
N GLY A 135 -18.58 -13.68 14.43
CA GLY A 135 -19.81 -12.91 14.65
C GLY A 135 -19.62 -11.49 15.18
N CYS A 136 -18.40 -10.96 15.24
CA CYS A 136 -18.15 -9.55 15.60
C CYS A 136 -18.48 -8.63 14.41
N SER A 137 -19.75 -8.53 14.05
CA SER A 137 -20.21 -7.88 12.83
C SER A 137 -20.04 -6.36 12.82
N SER A 138 -19.91 -5.70 13.98
CA SER A 138 -19.67 -4.25 14.09
C SER A 138 -18.21 -3.87 14.08
N LEU A 139 -17.25 -4.83 14.16
CA LEU A 139 -15.84 -4.53 14.06
C LEU A 139 -15.48 -4.10 12.63
N THR A 140 -14.91 -2.90 12.50
CA THR A 140 -14.48 -2.35 11.21
C THR A 140 -12.97 -2.43 10.98
N LYS A 141 -12.18 -2.58 12.06
CA LYS A 141 -10.71 -2.66 12.03
C LYS A 141 -10.19 -3.61 13.10
N LEU A 142 -9.12 -4.34 12.78
CA LEU A 142 -8.37 -5.18 13.72
C LEU A 142 -6.88 -4.97 13.50
N ASN A 143 -6.15 -4.62 14.55
CA ASN A 143 -4.68 -4.53 14.52
C ASN A 143 -4.06 -5.83 15.02
N LEU A 144 -3.73 -6.75 14.11
CA LEU A 144 -3.19 -8.07 14.43
C LEU A 144 -1.66 -8.15 14.32
N ARG A 145 -0.96 -7.02 14.21
CA ARG A 145 0.50 -6.99 13.93
C ARG A 145 1.37 -7.75 14.93
N ASN A 146 0.92 -7.87 16.19
CA ASN A 146 1.64 -8.57 17.23
C ASN A 146 1.16 -10.01 17.45
N PHE A 147 0.22 -10.50 16.66
CA PHE A 147 -0.23 -11.88 16.74
C PHE A 147 0.84 -12.82 16.18
N SER A 148 1.22 -13.81 16.99
CA SER A 148 1.96 -14.98 16.53
C SER A 148 1.02 -16.17 16.43
N THR A 149 1.07 -16.86 15.30
CA THR A 149 0.33 -18.11 15.09
C THR A 149 1.26 -19.32 14.97
N GLU A 150 2.54 -19.14 15.30
CA GLU A 150 3.55 -20.20 15.13
C GLU A 150 3.28 -21.44 16.00
N SER A 151 2.62 -21.26 17.15
CA SER A 151 2.22 -22.34 18.06
C SER A 151 0.81 -22.85 17.79
N VAL A 152 0.08 -22.21 16.88
CA VAL A 152 -1.31 -22.59 16.56
C VAL A 152 -1.30 -23.87 15.77
N VAL A 153 -2.00 -24.85 16.29
CA VAL A 153 -2.22 -26.15 15.65
C VAL A 153 -3.71 -26.30 15.31
N GLY A 154 -4.25 -27.42 15.29
CA GLY A 154 -5.66 -27.75 15.19
C GLY A 154 -5.87 -29.12 15.79
N ASP A 155 -7.08 -29.60 15.76
CA ASP A 155 -7.39 -30.97 16.09
C ASP A 155 -7.04 -31.88 14.91
N GLU A 156 -6.37 -33.00 15.18
CA GLU A 156 -6.01 -33.97 14.13
C GLU A 156 -7.24 -34.55 13.43
N ASP A 157 -8.34 -34.67 14.14
CA ASP A 157 -9.60 -35.21 13.63
C ASP A 157 -10.47 -34.12 12.94
N GLY A 158 -10.17 -32.83 13.14
CA GLY A 158 -10.82 -31.69 12.47
C GLY A 158 -12.24 -31.40 12.95
N ASP A 159 -12.66 -31.99 14.08
CA ASP A 159 -14.06 -31.97 14.51
C ASP A 159 -14.47 -30.73 15.34
N TYR A 160 -13.49 -30.06 15.98
CA TYR A 160 -13.80 -29.03 16.97
C TYR A 160 -13.46 -27.58 16.54
N GLY A 161 -12.74 -27.39 15.45
CA GLY A 161 -12.43 -26.06 14.91
C GLY A 161 -11.53 -25.21 15.81
N TYR A 162 -10.53 -25.84 16.39
CA TYR A 162 -9.63 -25.21 17.38
C TYR A 162 -8.55 -24.33 16.78
N GLY A 163 -8.01 -24.70 15.61
CA GLY A 163 -6.91 -23.99 14.95
C GLY A 163 -7.23 -22.54 14.66
N LEU A 164 -7.49 -22.23 13.42
CA LEU A 164 -7.95 -20.91 12.94
C LEU A 164 -9.39 -20.95 12.40
N SER A 165 -10.09 -22.09 12.60
CA SER A 165 -11.46 -22.28 12.11
C SER A 165 -12.39 -21.21 12.66
N ASN A 166 -13.23 -20.65 11.79
CA ASN A 166 -14.21 -19.60 12.09
C ASN A 166 -13.62 -18.31 12.72
N MET A 167 -12.29 -18.10 12.69
CA MET A 167 -11.65 -17.00 13.46
C MET A 167 -12.30 -15.64 13.20
N PHE A 168 -12.67 -15.37 11.95
CA PHE A 168 -13.30 -14.11 11.53
C PHE A 168 -14.70 -14.32 10.91
N SER A 169 -15.27 -15.52 11.03
CA SER A 169 -16.58 -15.84 10.44
C SER A 169 -17.63 -14.82 10.84
N GLY A 170 -18.39 -14.27 9.89
CA GLY A 170 -19.44 -13.29 10.14
C GLY A 170 -18.98 -11.89 10.57
N CYS A 171 -17.69 -11.56 10.44
CA CYS A 171 -17.17 -10.20 10.66
C CYS A 171 -17.52 -9.29 9.49
N THR A 172 -18.80 -8.99 9.29
CA THR A 172 -19.30 -8.24 8.14
C THR A 172 -18.86 -6.77 8.10
N GLY A 173 -18.41 -6.20 9.23
CA GLY A 173 -17.89 -4.83 9.30
C GLY A 173 -16.47 -4.68 8.78
N LEU A 174 -15.68 -5.77 8.74
CA LEU A 174 -14.29 -5.72 8.29
C LEU A 174 -14.19 -5.55 6.77
N THR A 175 -13.34 -4.61 6.34
CA THR A 175 -13.03 -4.37 4.92
C THR A 175 -11.62 -4.81 4.53
N GLU A 176 -10.71 -4.91 5.49
CA GLU A 176 -9.32 -5.29 5.31
C GLU A 176 -8.83 -6.12 6.51
N LEU A 177 -7.97 -7.11 6.25
CA LEU A 177 -7.22 -7.84 7.27
C LEU A 177 -5.74 -7.92 6.88
N ASP A 178 -4.85 -7.58 7.82
CA ASP A 178 -3.40 -7.75 7.67
C ASP A 178 -2.92 -8.95 8.49
N LEU A 179 -2.70 -10.07 7.81
CA LEU A 179 -2.25 -11.35 8.37
C LEU A 179 -0.82 -11.70 7.94
N ARG A 180 -0.01 -10.70 7.52
CA ARG A 180 1.36 -10.93 7.01
C ARG A 180 2.30 -11.53 8.05
N ASN A 181 2.01 -11.37 9.34
CA ASN A 181 2.73 -11.98 10.44
C ASN A 181 2.24 -13.39 10.82
N PHE A 182 1.15 -13.87 10.22
CA PHE A 182 0.65 -15.22 10.49
C PHE A 182 1.57 -16.27 9.86
N ASN A 183 2.07 -17.17 10.71
CA ASN A 183 2.76 -18.40 10.30
C ASN A 183 1.83 -19.59 10.53
N THR A 184 1.27 -20.13 9.46
CA THR A 184 0.24 -21.17 9.54
C THR A 184 0.77 -22.56 9.16
N LYS A 185 2.08 -22.73 9.08
CA LYS A 185 2.72 -24.01 8.64
C LYS A 185 2.35 -25.21 9.49
N LYS A 186 2.00 -25.00 10.77
CA LYS A 186 1.59 -26.07 11.70
C LYS A 186 0.07 -26.22 11.82
N CYS A 187 -0.69 -25.23 11.36
CA CYS A 187 -2.15 -25.22 11.51
C CYS A 187 -2.79 -26.15 10.50
N CYS A 188 -3.70 -27.01 10.97
CA CYS A 188 -4.42 -27.93 10.10
C CYS A 188 -5.90 -27.57 9.88
N GLU A 189 -6.45 -26.57 10.59
CA GLU A 189 -7.86 -26.23 10.54
C GLU A 189 -8.10 -24.78 10.18
N PHE A 190 -8.81 -24.57 9.06
CA PHE A 190 -9.17 -23.25 8.51
C PHE A 190 -10.65 -23.16 8.12
N GLN A 191 -11.46 -24.15 8.48
CA GLN A 191 -12.87 -24.20 8.12
C GLN A 191 -13.56 -22.90 8.49
N ASN A 192 -14.34 -22.34 7.54
CA ASN A 192 -15.11 -21.09 7.74
C ASN A 192 -14.27 -19.89 8.23
N MET A 193 -12.94 -19.86 8.07
CA MET A 193 -12.11 -18.81 8.70
C MET A 193 -12.60 -17.40 8.39
N PHE A 194 -13.10 -17.16 7.18
CA PHE A 194 -13.65 -15.87 6.72
C PHE A 194 -15.11 -15.98 6.27
N TYR A 195 -15.80 -17.08 6.58
CA TYR A 195 -17.18 -17.32 6.15
C TYR A 195 -18.08 -16.10 6.41
N GLY A 196 -18.83 -15.65 5.38
CA GLY A 196 -19.77 -14.56 5.51
C GLY A 196 -19.19 -13.17 5.76
N CYS A 197 -17.89 -12.95 5.56
CA CYS A 197 -17.28 -11.62 5.62
C CYS A 197 -17.60 -10.83 4.34
N THR A 198 -18.85 -10.43 4.17
CA THR A 198 -19.39 -9.87 2.91
C THR A 198 -18.72 -8.59 2.43
N ASN A 199 -18.22 -7.75 3.35
CA ASN A 199 -17.54 -6.48 3.02
C ASN A 199 -16.02 -6.58 2.98
N LEU A 200 -15.46 -7.75 3.27
CA LEU A 200 -14.01 -7.96 3.28
C LEU A 200 -13.47 -7.94 1.85
N LYS A 201 -12.71 -6.90 1.52
CA LYS A 201 -12.15 -6.65 0.18
C LYS A 201 -10.75 -7.22 0.02
N THR A 202 -9.93 -7.15 1.08
CA THR A 202 -8.51 -7.47 1.00
C THR A 202 -8.03 -8.20 2.24
N ILE A 203 -7.25 -9.25 2.02
CA ILE A 203 -6.51 -9.99 3.05
C ILE A 203 -5.03 -9.99 2.64
N TYR A 204 -4.17 -9.35 3.42
CA TYR A 204 -2.73 -9.39 3.20
C TYR A 204 -2.10 -10.58 3.92
N VAL A 205 -1.24 -11.31 3.20
CA VAL A 205 -0.47 -12.43 3.75
C VAL A 205 0.98 -12.40 3.28
N SER A 206 1.87 -13.10 4.01
CA SER A 206 3.24 -13.40 3.59
C SER A 206 3.37 -14.84 3.11
N ASP A 207 4.59 -15.22 2.70
CA ASP A 207 4.93 -16.63 2.33
C ASP A 207 4.85 -17.61 3.53
N ASN A 208 4.67 -17.08 4.77
CA ASN A 208 4.46 -17.92 5.94
C ASN A 208 3.01 -18.38 6.11
N PHE A 209 2.06 -17.77 5.38
CA PHE A 209 0.69 -18.28 5.32
C PHE A 209 0.65 -19.47 4.38
N SER A 210 0.70 -20.66 4.93
CA SER A 210 0.75 -21.93 4.20
C SER A 210 -0.48 -22.79 4.48
N MET A 211 -1.00 -23.41 3.44
CA MET A 211 -2.09 -24.39 3.52
C MET A 211 -1.58 -25.84 3.44
N GLU A 212 -0.25 -26.06 3.47
CA GLU A 212 0.32 -27.40 3.32
C GLU A 212 -0.20 -28.40 4.37
N SER A 213 -0.23 -27.97 5.64
CA SER A 213 -0.73 -28.80 6.75
C SER A 213 -2.25 -28.84 6.85
N SER A 214 -2.97 -28.08 6.02
CA SER A 214 -4.42 -27.99 6.10
C SER A 214 -5.10 -29.32 5.80
N LYS A 215 -5.89 -29.80 6.76
CA LYS A 215 -6.79 -30.94 6.66
C LYS A 215 -8.22 -30.50 6.36
N ASN A 216 -8.62 -29.33 6.84
CA ASN A 216 -9.97 -28.79 6.66
C ASN A 216 -9.92 -27.28 6.35
N ALA A 217 -10.38 -26.92 5.16
CA ALA A 217 -10.58 -25.54 4.70
C ALA A 217 -12.00 -25.32 4.13
N ALA A 218 -12.94 -26.20 4.48
CA ALA A 218 -14.30 -26.12 3.97
C ALA A 218 -14.89 -24.73 4.26
N ASP A 219 -15.58 -24.17 3.26
CA ASP A 219 -16.29 -22.88 3.35
C ASP A 219 -15.45 -21.68 3.81
N MET A 220 -14.11 -21.78 3.71
CA MET A 220 -13.18 -20.76 4.22
C MET A 220 -13.53 -19.35 3.75
N PHE A 221 -13.94 -19.19 2.49
CA PHE A 221 -14.30 -17.89 1.88
C PHE A 221 -15.77 -17.81 1.46
N SER A 222 -16.61 -18.80 1.78
CA SER A 222 -18.00 -18.79 1.37
C SER A 222 -18.71 -17.52 1.85
N GLY A 223 -19.35 -16.79 0.93
CA GLY A 223 -20.00 -15.52 1.22
C GLY A 223 -19.08 -14.28 1.30
N CYS A 224 -17.78 -14.38 0.99
CA CYS A 224 -16.87 -13.23 0.93
C CYS A 224 -17.00 -12.46 -0.40
N THR A 225 -18.19 -11.98 -0.71
CA THR A 225 -18.58 -11.48 -2.05
C THR A 225 -17.81 -10.25 -2.54
N SER A 226 -17.14 -9.54 -1.65
CA SER A 226 -16.30 -8.36 -1.99
C SER A 226 -14.81 -8.69 -2.12
N LEU A 227 -14.40 -9.95 -1.85
CA LEU A 227 -12.99 -10.32 -1.75
C LEU A 227 -12.33 -10.35 -3.13
N ARG A 228 -11.16 -9.70 -3.22
CA ARG A 228 -10.40 -9.58 -4.46
C ARG A 228 -8.90 -9.61 -4.16
N GLY A 229 -8.25 -10.66 -4.59
CA GLY A 229 -6.79 -10.82 -4.55
C GLY A 229 -6.21 -10.84 -5.96
N ALA A 230 -5.47 -11.90 -6.31
CA ALA A 230 -5.03 -12.14 -7.68
C ALA A 230 -6.21 -12.50 -8.60
N VAL A 231 -7.29 -13.03 -8.03
CA VAL A 231 -8.57 -13.27 -8.70
C VAL A 231 -9.71 -12.64 -7.91
N GLU A 232 -10.84 -12.41 -8.57
CA GLU A 232 -12.08 -11.99 -7.94
C GLU A 232 -12.79 -13.18 -7.30
N TYR A 233 -13.59 -12.90 -6.26
CA TYR A 233 -14.40 -13.93 -5.62
C TYR A 233 -15.35 -14.61 -6.62
N ASP A 234 -15.34 -15.93 -6.63
CA ASP A 234 -16.25 -16.77 -7.40
C ASP A 234 -16.96 -17.76 -6.48
N ALA A 235 -18.27 -17.58 -6.31
CA ALA A 235 -19.08 -18.44 -5.45
C ALA A 235 -19.18 -19.90 -5.94
N SER A 236 -18.87 -20.17 -7.21
CA SER A 236 -18.87 -21.50 -7.78
C SER A 236 -17.57 -22.27 -7.49
N ASN A 237 -16.49 -21.58 -7.14
CA ASN A 237 -15.22 -22.19 -6.84
C ASN A 237 -15.12 -22.53 -5.34
N THR A 238 -15.14 -23.80 -5.03
CA THR A 238 -15.08 -24.34 -3.66
C THR A 238 -13.71 -24.94 -3.29
N ASP A 239 -12.72 -24.83 -4.16
CA ASP A 239 -11.34 -25.25 -3.83
C ASP A 239 -10.62 -24.17 -3.02
N TYR A 240 -11.15 -23.89 -1.83
CA TYR A 240 -10.65 -22.84 -0.96
C TYR A 240 -9.20 -23.00 -0.54
N LYS A 241 -8.69 -24.24 -0.49
CA LYS A 241 -7.29 -24.51 -0.16
C LYS A 241 -6.34 -23.96 -1.23
N SER A 242 -6.67 -24.13 -2.50
CA SER A 242 -5.88 -23.60 -3.62
C SER A 242 -6.01 -22.09 -3.78
N LEU A 243 -7.10 -21.51 -3.30
CA LEU A 243 -7.37 -20.05 -3.36
C LEU A 243 -6.78 -19.25 -2.19
N ALA A 244 -6.31 -19.92 -1.13
CA ALA A 244 -5.78 -19.27 0.06
C ALA A 244 -4.30 -18.87 -0.12
N ASN A 245 -4.00 -18.08 -1.14
CA ASN A 245 -2.68 -17.56 -1.43
C ASN A 245 -2.78 -16.23 -2.21
N TYR A 246 -1.66 -15.48 -2.30
CA TYR A 246 -1.61 -14.21 -3.03
C TYR A 246 -1.17 -14.36 -4.50
N LYS A 247 -0.61 -15.52 -4.91
CA LYS A 247 -0.05 -15.69 -6.26
C LYS A 247 -1.13 -15.81 -7.33
N ASN A 248 -2.14 -16.61 -7.07
CA ASN A 248 -3.27 -16.89 -7.97
C ASN A 248 -4.61 -17.07 -7.24
N GLY A 249 -4.68 -16.66 -5.97
CA GLY A 249 -5.86 -16.80 -5.12
C GLY A 249 -6.44 -15.47 -4.65
N TYR A 250 -7.13 -15.50 -3.51
CA TYR A 250 -7.91 -14.38 -2.98
C TYR A 250 -7.11 -13.41 -2.10
N PHE A 251 -5.82 -13.66 -1.87
CA PHE A 251 -5.00 -12.81 -1.01
C PHE A 251 -4.18 -11.80 -1.81
N SER A 252 -3.67 -10.79 -1.10
CA SER A 252 -2.69 -9.82 -1.56
C SER A 252 -1.38 -9.99 -0.79
N LYS A 253 -0.24 -9.72 -1.43
CA LYS A 253 1.09 -9.82 -0.80
C LYS A 253 1.43 -8.55 -0.01
N THR A 254 1.17 -7.41 -0.62
CA THR A 254 1.55 -6.10 -0.10
C THR A 254 0.64 -5.03 -0.69
N TYR A 255 1.01 -3.76 -0.55
CA TYR A 255 0.28 -2.63 -1.14
C TYR A 255 1.23 -1.50 -1.57
N ALA A 256 0.82 -0.75 -2.58
CA ALA A 256 1.29 0.61 -2.86
C ALA A 256 0.43 1.61 -2.08
N THR A 257 0.88 2.84 -1.96
CA THR A 257 0.10 3.93 -1.34
C THR A 257 -0.05 5.12 -2.26
N VAL A 258 -1.24 5.71 -2.24
CA VAL A 258 -1.55 7.01 -2.85
C VAL A 258 -2.14 7.88 -1.74
N GLY A 259 -1.35 8.83 -1.21
CA GLY A 259 -1.67 9.47 0.05
C GLY A 259 -1.85 8.42 1.15
N ASP A 260 -2.99 8.45 1.85
CA ASP A 260 -3.33 7.49 2.91
C ASP A 260 -4.03 6.22 2.38
N THR A 261 -4.32 6.17 1.08
CA THR A 261 -5.03 5.04 0.47
C THR A 261 -4.06 3.91 0.12
N LYS A 262 -4.36 2.70 0.58
CA LYS A 262 -3.64 1.48 0.20
C LYS A 262 -4.21 0.93 -1.09
N ILE A 263 -3.33 0.57 -2.02
CA ILE A 263 -3.63 -0.10 -3.29
C ILE A 263 -3.10 -1.54 -3.18
N PRO A 264 -3.95 -2.55 -3.03
CA PRO A 264 -3.51 -3.94 -2.86
C PRO A 264 -2.73 -4.45 -4.07
N LEU A 265 -1.64 -5.17 -3.80
CA LEU A 265 -0.81 -5.82 -4.82
C LEU A 265 -0.87 -7.33 -4.64
N ALA A 266 -1.30 -8.03 -5.68
CA ALA A 266 -1.48 -9.47 -5.71
C ALA A 266 -0.82 -10.06 -6.96
N GLY A 267 -0.79 -11.39 -7.04
CA GLY A 267 -0.18 -12.10 -8.16
C GLY A 267 1.29 -12.47 -7.91
N GLU A 268 1.79 -13.49 -8.58
CA GLU A 268 3.20 -13.87 -8.55
C GLU A 268 4.07 -12.76 -9.13
N ASN A 269 3.66 -12.20 -10.27
CA ASN A 269 4.16 -10.94 -10.82
C ASN A 269 3.22 -9.85 -10.33
N LEU A 270 3.58 -9.15 -9.29
CA LEU A 270 2.70 -8.21 -8.61
C LEU A 270 1.91 -7.31 -9.56
N PHE A 271 0.62 -7.21 -9.31
CA PHE A 271 -0.24 -6.28 -10.01
C PHE A 271 -1.29 -5.65 -9.09
N ALA A 272 -1.75 -4.48 -9.46
CA ALA A 272 -2.96 -3.84 -8.94
C ALA A 272 -4.06 -3.90 -9.99
N TRP A 273 -5.30 -4.05 -9.57
CA TRP A 273 -6.44 -3.94 -10.47
C TRP A 273 -6.60 -2.50 -10.97
N GLU A 274 -6.48 -1.55 -10.07
CA GLU A 274 -6.63 -0.14 -10.34
C GLU A 274 -5.57 0.67 -9.59
N LEU A 275 -5.00 1.67 -10.24
CA LEU A 275 -4.11 2.68 -9.66
C LEU A 275 -4.66 4.06 -10.01
N THR A 276 -5.40 4.67 -9.11
CA THR A 276 -5.91 6.04 -9.28
C THR A 276 -5.08 6.99 -8.43
N ILE A 277 -4.42 7.95 -9.08
CA ILE A 277 -3.59 8.97 -8.42
C ILE A 277 -4.31 10.32 -8.53
N ALA A 278 -4.66 10.91 -7.40
CA ALA A 278 -5.16 12.27 -7.34
C ALA A 278 -4.03 13.30 -7.41
N ASP A 279 -4.29 14.47 -7.98
CA ASP A 279 -3.30 15.54 -8.07
C ASP A 279 -2.76 15.95 -6.69
N GLY A 280 -1.44 16.01 -6.58
CA GLY A 280 -0.75 16.37 -5.36
C GLY A 280 -0.66 15.27 -4.30
N SER A 281 -1.19 14.08 -4.54
CA SER A 281 -1.00 12.93 -3.67
C SER A 281 0.42 12.37 -3.79
N ASP A 282 0.97 11.92 -2.66
CA ASP A 282 2.22 11.16 -2.63
C ASP A 282 1.97 9.73 -3.12
N PHE A 283 2.86 9.20 -3.95
CA PHE A 283 2.85 7.81 -4.38
C PHE A 283 4.07 7.07 -3.83
N SER A 284 3.85 5.84 -3.35
CA SER A 284 4.91 4.94 -2.91
C SER A 284 4.54 3.50 -3.16
N ALA A 285 5.49 2.70 -3.60
CA ALA A 285 5.33 1.26 -3.69
C ALA A 285 6.62 0.55 -3.22
N PRO A 286 6.52 -0.62 -2.59
CA PRO A 286 7.70 -1.35 -2.10
C PRO A 286 8.52 -1.96 -3.24
N GLU A 287 7.89 -2.32 -4.34
CA GLU A 287 8.50 -2.90 -5.54
C GLU A 287 7.66 -2.54 -6.78
N ALA A 288 8.24 -2.66 -7.97
CA ALA A 288 7.56 -2.43 -9.23
C ALA A 288 6.43 -3.43 -9.43
N PHE A 289 5.36 -3.02 -10.09
CA PHE A 289 4.19 -3.85 -10.35
C PHE A 289 3.49 -3.44 -11.66
N THR A 290 2.46 -4.18 -12.05
CA THR A 290 1.61 -3.80 -13.19
C THR A 290 0.27 -3.28 -12.68
N ALA A 291 -0.18 -2.11 -13.13
CA ALA A 291 -1.57 -1.68 -12.94
C ALA A 291 -2.40 -2.12 -14.14
N LYS A 292 -3.48 -2.88 -13.90
CA LYS A 292 -4.41 -3.25 -14.99
C LYS A 292 -5.07 -2.01 -15.58
N GLU A 293 -5.45 -1.09 -14.70
CA GLU A 293 -5.91 0.26 -15.05
C GLU A 293 -5.13 1.27 -14.21
N ALA A 294 -4.60 2.31 -14.85
CA ALA A 294 -3.92 3.41 -14.18
C ALA A 294 -4.52 4.73 -14.64
N SER A 295 -4.71 5.66 -13.73
CA SER A 295 -5.22 7.00 -14.03
C SER A 295 -4.59 8.04 -13.10
N TYR A 296 -4.31 9.20 -13.69
CA TYR A 296 -3.93 10.41 -12.97
C TYR A 296 -4.73 11.56 -13.53
N THR A 297 -5.48 12.24 -12.70
CA THR A 297 -6.33 13.38 -13.10
C THR A 297 -5.90 14.64 -12.39
N ARG A 298 -5.78 15.73 -13.15
CA ARG A 298 -5.44 17.06 -12.61
C ARG A 298 -6.09 18.16 -13.42
N ASP A 299 -6.17 19.35 -12.84
CA ASP A 299 -6.49 20.54 -13.60
C ASP A 299 -5.22 21.13 -14.23
N MET A 300 -5.31 21.45 -15.54
CA MET A 300 -4.28 22.12 -16.32
C MET A 300 -4.90 23.29 -17.08
N ASN A 301 -4.29 24.44 -16.96
CA ASN A 301 -4.62 25.62 -17.77
C ASN A 301 -3.74 25.64 -19.04
N ASN A 302 -3.93 26.65 -19.91
CA ASN A 302 -3.05 26.87 -21.06
C ASN A 302 -1.69 27.44 -20.62
N GLU A 303 -1.03 26.71 -19.70
CA GLU A 303 0.26 27.06 -19.14
C GLU A 303 1.20 25.85 -19.20
N TRP A 304 2.49 26.13 -19.20
CA TRP A 304 3.50 25.11 -19.09
C TRP A 304 3.53 24.52 -17.68
N GLU A 305 3.51 23.22 -17.60
CA GLU A 305 3.56 22.48 -16.34
C GLU A 305 4.55 21.32 -16.42
N THR A 306 4.99 20.82 -15.26
CA THR A 306 5.79 19.59 -15.21
C THR A 306 4.93 18.40 -14.86
N LEU A 307 5.30 17.23 -15.38
CA LEU A 307 4.64 15.95 -15.15
C LEU A 307 5.67 14.84 -15.00
N CYS A 308 5.44 13.94 -14.02
CA CYS A 308 6.25 12.74 -13.83
C CYS A 308 5.35 11.64 -13.25
N LEU A 309 4.85 10.74 -14.09
CA LEU A 309 3.94 9.67 -13.64
C LEU A 309 4.71 8.37 -13.40
N PRO A 310 4.32 7.55 -12.41
CA PRO A 310 4.98 6.29 -12.11
C PRO A 310 4.67 5.19 -13.14
N TYR A 311 3.84 5.44 -14.13
CA TYR A 311 3.50 4.52 -15.21
C TYR A 311 3.65 5.17 -16.57
N ALA A 312 3.84 4.36 -17.62
CA ALA A 312 3.88 4.81 -18.99
C ALA A 312 2.48 5.26 -19.48
N PHE A 313 2.42 6.32 -20.26
CA PHE A 313 1.17 6.90 -20.74
C PHE A 313 1.31 7.51 -22.13
N THR A 314 0.20 7.58 -22.84
CA THR A 314 0.08 8.40 -24.05
C THR A 314 -0.67 9.69 -23.71
N ALA A 315 -0.16 10.82 -24.17
CA ALA A 315 -0.79 12.11 -23.90
C ALA A 315 -2.20 12.18 -24.49
N PRO A 316 -3.17 12.77 -23.77
CA PRO A 316 -4.45 13.16 -24.36
C PRO A 316 -4.27 14.07 -25.57
N SER A 317 -5.23 14.06 -26.51
CA SER A 317 -5.11 14.77 -27.79
C SER A 317 -4.97 16.30 -27.67
N ASP A 318 -5.36 16.86 -26.53
CA ASP A 318 -5.27 18.27 -26.20
C ASP A 318 -4.09 18.63 -25.28
N VAL A 319 -3.15 17.69 -25.09
CA VAL A 319 -1.93 17.88 -24.29
C VAL A 319 -0.71 17.55 -25.14
N GLU A 320 0.18 18.51 -25.27
CA GLU A 320 1.49 18.32 -25.88
C GLU A 320 2.54 18.04 -24.81
N ILE A 321 3.39 17.05 -25.04
CA ILE A 321 4.46 16.63 -24.11
C ILE A 321 5.82 16.98 -24.69
N TYR A 322 6.70 17.55 -23.87
CA TYR A 322 8.00 18.02 -24.28
C TYR A 322 9.12 17.52 -23.35
N GLY A 323 10.24 17.20 -23.96
CA GLY A 323 11.52 16.97 -23.27
C GLY A 323 12.42 18.20 -23.29
N ILE A 324 13.27 18.40 -22.29
CA ILE A 324 14.28 19.46 -22.29
C ILE A 324 15.48 19.03 -23.16
N LYS A 325 15.76 19.77 -24.21
CA LYS A 325 16.91 19.57 -25.08
C LYS A 325 18.16 20.23 -24.52
N THR A 326 18.07 21.53 -24.20
CA THR A 326 19.19 22.32 -23.62
C THR A 326 18.70 23.22 -22.51
N VAL A 327 19.58 23.47 -21.54
CA VAL A 327 19.44 24.51 -20.52
C VAL A 327 20.60 25.47 -20.73
N SER A 328 20.33 26.75 -20.86
CA SER A 328 21.30 27.82 -21.13
C SER A 328 20.97 29.04 -20.30
N GLU A 329 21.86 30.05 -20.29
CA GLU A 329 21.58 31.33 -19.68
C GLU A 329 20.25 31.91 -20.19
N GLY A 330 19.34 32.18 -19.27
CA GLY A 330 18.05 32.82 -19.53
C GLY A 330 17.01 31.97 -20.28
N SER A 331 17.32 30.73 -20.71
CA SER A 331 16.35 29.95 -21.49
C SER A 331 16.58 28.44 -21.45
N ILE A 332 15.50 27.70 -21.66
CA ILE A 332 15.54 26.28 -22.00
C ILE A 332 14.98 26.09 -23.41
N THR A 333 15.56 25.13 -24.13
CA THR A 333 14.98 24.67 -25.41
C THR A 333 14.35 23.32 -25.20
N VAL A 334 13.12 23.16 -25.67
CA VAL A 334 12.33 21.91 -25.55
C VAL A 334 12.02 21.33 -26.91
N ASN A 335 11.84 20.03 -26.99
CA ASN A 335 11.39 19.32 -28.18
C ASN A 335 10.13 18.52 -27.89
N LEU A 336 9.20 18.51 -28.85
CA LEU A 336 7.97 17.73 -28.77
C LEU A 336 8.30 16.22 -28.74
N LEU A 337 7.74 15.53 -27.77
CA LEU A 337 7.81 14.08 -27.67
C LEU A 337 6.51 13.49 -28.26
N LYS A 338 6.65 12.41 -29.02
CA LYS A 338 5.53 11.70 -29.66
C LYS A 338 5.49 10.26 -29.19
N GLY A 339 4.29 9.70 -29.13
CA GLY A 339 4.08 8.32 -28.71
C GLY A 339 3.94 8.18 -27.21
N GLU A 340 4.23 6.99 -26.72
CA GLU A 340 4.14 6.66 -25.30
C GLU A 340 5.31 7.28 -24.52
N ILE A 341 4.97 7.91 -23.40
CA ILE A 341 5.95 8.47 -22.46
C ILE A 341 6.29 7.38 -21.42
N PRO A 342 7.57 7.02 -21.26
CA PRO A 342 7.98 5.97 -20.32
C PRO A 342 7.61 6.27 -18.87
N ALA A 343 7.34 5.21 -18.11
CA ALA A 343 7.10 5.28 -16.66
C ALA A 343 8.25 6.00 -15.94
N GLY A 344 7.92 6.93 -15.05
CA GLY A 344 8.90 7.69 -14.28
C GLY A 344 9.66 8.78 -15.05
N MET A 345 9.43 8.94 -16.34
CA MET A 345 10.09 9.99 -17.14
C MET A 345 9.51 11.36 -16.79
N PRO A 346 10.33 12.29 -16.25
CA PRO A 346 9.88 13.65 -16.01
C PRO A 346 9.86 14.44 -17.32
N VAL A 347 8.76 15.14 -17.58
CA VAL A 347 8.49 15.88 -18.80
C VAL A 347 7.85 17.24 -18.53
N LEU A 348 7.81 18.09 -19.55
CA LEU A 348 6.96 19.26 -19.60
C LEU A 348 5.67 18.91 -20.34
N ALA A 349 4.58 19.47 -19.89
CA ALA A 349 3.27 19.35 -20.52
C ALA A 349 2.67 20.73 -20.78
N TYR A 350 2.06 20.90 -21.93
CA TYR A 350 1.32 22.10 -22.30
C TYR A 350 -0.06 21.74 -22.82
N ARG A 351 -1.09 22.35 -22.24
CA ARG A 351 -2.45 22.09 -22.67
C ARG A 351 -2.89 23.08 -23.75
N THR A 352 -3.47 22.57 -24.84
CA THR A 352 -3.91 23.38 -25.98
C THR A 352 -5.40 23.73 -25.93
N SER A 353 -6.19 23.07 -25.04
CA SER A 353 -7.63 23.34 -24.89
C SER A 353 -7.93 24.23 -23.69
N ALA A 354 -9.11 24.89 -23.70
CA ALA A 354 -9.60 25.70 -22.60
C ALA A 354 -10.28 24.90 -21.46
N ALA A 355 -10.43 23.58 -21.62
CA ALA A 355 -10.96 22.74 -20.55
C ALA A 355 -9.97 22.63 -19.39
N THR A 356 -10.47 22.56 -18.14
CA THR A 356 -9.60 22.58 -16.97
C THR A 356 -9.09 21.20 -16.57
N SER A 357 -9.96 20.18 -16.51
CA SER A 357 -9.56 18.84 -16.07
C SER A 357 -8.99 17.99 -17.21
N VAL A 358 -7.92 17.24 -16.94
CA VAL A 358 -7.30 16.30 -17.87
C VAL A 358 -6.93 15.01 -17.14
N SER A 359 -7.14 13.87 -17.80
CA SER A 359 -6.78 12.54 -17.26
C SER A 359 -5.76 11.86 -18.16
N PHE A 360 -4.73 11.32 -17.54
CA PHE A 360 -3.70 10.49 -18.17
C PHE A 360 -3.99 9.05 -17.78
N ASN A 361 -4.52 8.28 -18.72
CA ASN A 361 -4.96 6.90 -18.50
C ASN A 361 -4.01 5.91 -19.17
N ALA A 362 -3.86 4.74 -18.57
CA ALA A 362 -3.13 3.63 -19.17
C ALA A 362 -3.74 2.29 -18.73
N THR A 363 -3.56 1.26 -19.55
CA THR A 363 -4.00 -0.12 -19.25
C THR A 363 -2.81 -1.07 -19.28
N ASN A 364 -2.80 -2.06 -18.39
CA ASN A 364 -1.68 -2.99 -18.22
C ASN A 364 -0.32 -2.29 -18.10
N ALA A 365 -0.31 -1.16 -17.41
CA ALA A 365 0.84 -0.29 -17.31
C ALA A 365 1.88 -0.82 -16.32
N SER A 366 3.14 -0.87 -16.73
CA SER A 366 4.26 -1.09 -15.81
C SER A 366 4.43 0.12 -14.91
N VAL A 367 4.43 -0.09 -13.59
CA VAL A 367 4.55 0.95 -12.56
C VAL A 367 5.92 0.86 -11.91
N VAL A 368 6.65 1.97 -11.92
CA VAL A 368 7.99 2.08 -11.29
C VAL A 368 7.89 2.74 -9.92
N THR A 369 8.86 2.47 -9.05
CA THR A 369 8.87 2.95 -7.65
C THR A 369 9.57 4.28 -7.47
N THR A 370 10.38 4.67 -8.46
CA THR A 370 11.18 5.90 -8.44
C THR A 370 11.15 6.57 -9.81
N PRO A 371 11.22 7.91 -9.87
CA PRO A 371 11.41 8.62 -11.12
C PRO A 371 12.68 8.20 -11.87
N MET A 372 12.68 8.30 -13.19
CA MET A 372 13.87 8.08 -14.01
C MET A 372 14.95 9.12 -13.68
N SER A 373 16.19 8.66 -13.60
CA SER A 373 17.39 9.51 -13.45
C SER A 373 18.01 9.83 -14.81
N GLY A 374 18.90 10.84 -14.83
CA GLY A 374 19.69 11.18 -16.02
C GLY A 374 19.05 12.22 -16.95
N ASN A 375 17.84 12.67 -16.68
CA ASN A 375 17.19 13.79 -17.37
C ASN A 375 17.58 15.12 -16.73
N LYS A 376 17.44 16.22 -17.48
CA LYS A 376 17.60 17.58 -16.94
C LYS A 376 16.50 17.96 -15.96
N LEU A 377 15.35 17.31 -16.05
CA LEU A 377 14.29 17.35 -15.07
C LEU A 377 14.49 16.25 -14.03
N VAL A 378 14.29 16.61 -12.77
CA VAL A 378 14.23 15.70 -11.64
C VAL A 378 12.77 15.49 -11.28
N GLY A 379 12.27 14.28 -11.47
CA GLY A 379 10.89 13.90 -11.18
C GLY A 379 10.65 13.64 -9.69
N ALA A 380 9.41 13.78 -9.25
CA ALA A 380 8.99 13.51 -7.90
C ALA A 380 7.65 12.77 -7.86
N PHE A 381 7.59 11.65 -7.13
CA PHE A 381 6.34 10.92 -6.83
C PHE A 381 5.74 11.32 -5.49
N LYS A 382 6.44 12.14 -4.72
CA LYS A 382 6.03 12.67 -3.41
C LYS A 382 6.32 14.15 -3.33
N VAL A 383 5.72 14.81 -2.34
CA VAL A 383 6.10 16.18 -2.00
C VAL A 383 7.61 16.22 -1.75
N THR A 384 8.32 17.05 -2.51
CA THR A 384 9.77 17.10 -2.54
C THR A 384 10.25 18.53 -2.31
N VAL A 385 11.22 18.70 -1.41
CA VAL A 385 11.95 19.96 -1.23
C VAL A 385 12.86 20.18 -2.43
N VAL A 386 12.79 21.36 -3.03
CA VAL A 386 13.62 21.72 -4.19
C VAL A 386 14.86 22.46 -3.71
N PRO A 387 16.07 22.03 -4.11
CA PRO A 387 17.30 22.72 -3.77
C PRO A 387 17.32 24.18 -4.25
N ASP A 388 18.00 25.06 -3.51
CA ASP A 388 18.06 26.51 -3.79
C ASP A 388 18.67 26.87 -5.15
N ASP A 389 19.56 26.03 -5.68
CA ASP A 389 20.20 26.17 -7.00
C ASP A 389 19.38 25.61 -8.16
N SER A 390 18.19 25.15 -7.89
CA SER A 390 17.30 24.47 -8.84
C SER A 390 16.16 25.39 -9.30
N TYR A 391 15.47 25.00 -10.38
CA TYR A 391 14.42 25.83 -10.97
C TYR A 391 13.09 25.11 -10.98
N ILE A 392 12.02 25.80 -10.55
CA ILE A 392 10.65 25.33 -10.65
C ILE A 392 9.84 26.16 -11.64
N ILE A 393 8.81 25.53 -12.22
CA ILE A 393 7.92 26.20 -13.18
C ILE A 393 6.83 26.99 -12.46
N SER A 394 6.62 28.21 -12.92
CA SER A 394 5.47 29.05 -12.53
C SER A 394 5.25 30.13 -13.60
N LYS A 395 3.98 30.38 -13.97
CA LYS A 395 3.59 31.42 -14.94
C LYS A 395 4.39 31.30 -16.26
N ASN A 396 4.46 30.11 -16.84
CA ASN A 396 5.12 29.82 -18.11
C ASN A 396 6.66 30.04 -18.15
N LYS A 397 7.31 30.11 -16.98
CA LYS A 397 8.77 30.26 -16.85
C LYS A 397 9.29 29.35 -15.75
N PHE A 398 10.57 29.03 -15.82
CA PHE A 398 11.29 28.43 -14.70
C PHE A 398 11.94 29.53 -13.85
N TRP A 399 11.76 29.46 -12.54
CA TRP A 399 12.27 30.41 -11.54
C TRP A 399 13.26 29.71 -10.63
N LEU A 400 14.37 30.39 -10.32
CA LEU A 400 15.32 29.90 -9.34
C LEU A 400 14.62 29.71 -7.97
N SER A 401 14.79 28.55 -7.37
CA SER A 401 14.14 28.19 -6.10
C SER A 401 14.47 29.18 -4.98
N ALA A 402 15.75 29.58 -4.88
CA ALA A 402 16.20 30.56 -3.90
C ALA A 402 15.42 31.89 -3.94
N ASP A 403 14.89 32.29 -5.10
CA ASP A 403 14.13 33.56 -5.24
C ASP A 403 12.68 33.47 -4.77
N LEU A 404 12.16 32.26 -4.68
CA LEU A 404 10.79 31.96 -4.27
C LEU A 404 10.68 31.76 -2.77
N ASN A 405 11.80 31.59 -2.07
CA ASN A 405 11.93 31.61 -0.61
C ASN A 405 11.78 33.02 -0.03
N GLY A 406 10.99 33.88 -0.66
CA GLY A 406 10.87 35.32 -0.47
C GLY A 406 10.79 35.79 0.97
N SER A 407 11.25 37.04 1.20
CA SER A 407 11.32 37.80 2.45
C SER A 407 10.01 37.70 3.27
N GLY A 408 9.89 36.72 4.16
CA GLY A 408 8.75 36.54 5.06
C GLY A 408 8.20 35.11 5.17
N SER A 409 8.63 34.17 4.33
CA SER A 409 8.24 32.77 4.44
C SER A 409 9.41 31.95 4.96
N THR A 410 9.24 31.32 6.10
CA THR A 410 10.23 30.46 6.78
C THR A 410 10.20 29.01 6.29
N GLY A 411 9.88 28.77 5.03
CA GLY A 411 9.69 27.42 4.53
C GLY A 411 10.41 27.12 3.21
N ASP A 412 10.91 25.92 3.07
CA ASP A 412 11.52 25.39 1.84
C ASP A 412 10.54 25.44 0.66
N VAL A 413 11.03 25.75 -0.53
CA VAL A 413 10.26 25.56 -1.78
C VAL A 413 10.01 24.08 -2.00
N ARG A 414 8.77 23.72 -2.27
CA ARG A 414 8.36 22.33 -2.46
C ARG A 414 7.53 22.15 -3.73
N ILE A 415 7.76 21.06 -4.43
CA ILE A 415 6.84 20.59 -5.48
C ILE A 415 5.97 19.46 -4.94
N LYS A 416 4.77 19.34 -5.47
CA LYS A 416 3.84 18.24 -5.17
C LYS A 416 4.34 16.95 -5.82
N GLY A 417 3.77 15.81 -5.43
CA GLY A 417 3.92 14.57 -6.16
C GLY A 417 3.46 14.69 -7.62
N MET A 418 3.97 13.84 -8.48
CA MET A 418 3.71 13.81 -9.93
C MET A 418 4.20 15.08 -10.66
N ARG A 419 5.21 15.76 -10.12
CA ARG A 419 5.84 16.95 -10.68
C ARG A 419 7.33 16.75 -10.93
N ALA A 420 7.97 17.78 -11.49
CA ALA A 420 9.40 17.81 -11.68
C ALA A 420 9.97 19.23 -11.55
N TYR A 421 11.27 19.32 -11.35
CA TYR A 421 12.05 20.57 -11.35
C TYR A 421 13.33 20.40 -12.18
N ILE A 422 13.97 21.49 -12.57
CA ILE A 422 15.30 21.45 -13.18
C ILE A 422 16.33 21.51 -12.06
N SER A 423 17.22 20.51 -11.96
CA SER A 423 18.31 20.55 -10.98
C SER A 423 19.32 21.63 -11.33
N GLY A 424 20.08 22.09 -10.32
CA GLY A 424 21.21 23.01 -10.50
C GLY A 424 22.15 22.56 -11.62
N THR A 425 22.66 23.52 -12.38
CA THR A 425 23.56 23.25 -13.51
C THR A 425 25.04 23.39 -13.07
N THR A 426 25.93 22.70 -13.79
CA THR A 426 27.39 22.88 -13.59
C THR A 426 28.01 23.25 -14.94
N PRO A 427 28.57 24.50 -15.07
CA PRO A 427 28.56 25.59 -14.12
C PRO A 427 27.16 26.13 -13.79
N ALA A 428 26.99 26.72 -12.62
CA ALA A 428 25.74 27.37 -12.21
C ALA A 428 25.39 28.51 -13.17
N LEU A 429 24.10 28.62 -13.52
CA LEU A 429 23.62 29.74 -14.33
C LEU A 429 23.54 31.00 -13.48
N SER A 430 23.80 32.15 -14.08
CA SER A 430 23.59 33.46 -13.44
C SER A 430 22.16 33.92 -13.53
N SER A 431 21.38 33.36 -14.46
CA SER A 431 19.98 33.73 -14.71
C SER A 431 19.06 33.25 -13.59
N ARG A 432 18.25 34.14 -13.03
CA ARG A 432 17.27 33.85 -11.97
C ARG A 432 15.95 33.28 -12.51
N GLN A 433 15.75 33.39 -13.82
CA GLN A 433 14.60 32.80 -14.53
C GLN A 433 15.05 32.25 -15.89
N LEU A 434 14.32 31.22 -16.36
CA LEU A 434 14.54 30.63 -17.68
C LEU A 434 13.25 30.67 -18.49
N ASP A 435 13.30 31.25 -19.69
CA ASP A 435 12.21 31.22 -20.65
C ASP A 435 12.15 29.88 -21.37
N ILE A 436 10.94 29.44 -21.74
CA ILE A 436 10.74 28.19 -22.47
C ILE A 436 10.69 28.50 -23.97
N THR A 437 11.61 27.93 -24.74
CA THR A 437 11.66 28.07 -26.20
C THR A 437 11.43 26.69 -26.84
N ILE A 438 10.39 26.59 -27.68
CA ILE A 438 10.16 25.38 -28.47
C ILE A 438 11.21 25.34 -29.57
N GLY A 439 12.05 24.29 -29.54
CA GLY A 439 13.00 24.04 -30.61
C GLY A 439 12.24 23.75 -31.89
N SER A 440 12.44 24.54 -32.90
CA SER A 440 11.90 24.21 -34.22
C SER A 440 12.56 22.90 -34.69
N GLU A 441 11.79 21.84 -34.86
CA GLU A 441 12.20 20.75 -35.72
C GLU A 441 12.17 21.31 -37.13
N VAL A 442 13.32 21.59 -37.71
CA VAL A 442 13.43 21.88 -39.14
C VAL A 442 12.98 20.63 -39.86
N THR A 443 11.77 20.65 -40.42
CA THR A 443 11.28 19.53 -41.26
C THR A 443 12.18 19.40 -42.49
N ALA A 444 12.13 18.25 -43.15
CA ALA A 444 12.83 18.11 -44.47
C ALA A 444 12.30 19.15 -45.47
N ILE A 445 11.02 19.48 -45.38
CA ILE A 445 10.36 20.50 -46.26
C ILE A 445 10.89 21.91 -45.91
N ASP A 446 11.02 22.27 -44.62
CA ASP A 446 11.58 23.54 -44.20
C ASP A 446 13.03 23.69 -44.62
N ALA A 447 13.81 22.62 -44.50
CA ALA A 447 15.19 22.57 -44.96
C ALA A 447 15.28 22.74 -46.50
N LEU A 448 14.42 22.09 -47.26
CA LEU A 448 14.31 22.26 -48.72
C LEU A 448 13.95 23.71 -49.07
N ASN A 449 12.92 24.27 -48.42
CA ASN A 449 12.49 25.63 -48.65
C ASN A 449 13.58 26.66 -48.28
N ALA A 450 14.29 26.45 -47.16
CA ALA A 450 15.35 27.34 -46.74
C ALA A 450 16.57 27.32 -47.68
N VAL A 451 16.91 26.18 -48.28
CA VAL A 451 17.93 26.08 -49.31
C VAL A 451 17.47 26.80 -50.58
N ALA A 452 16.21 26.56 -51.01
CA ALA A 452 15.64 27.21 -52.19
C ALA A 452 15.59 28.75 -52.07
N ASN A 453 15.32 29.25 -50.85
CA ASN A 453 15.24 30.68 -50.57
C ASN A 453 16.60 31.31 -50.13
N GLY A 454 17.69 30.55 -50.18
CA GLY A 454 19.01 31.02 -49.82
C GLY A 454 19.23 31.34 -48.34
N THR A 455 18.32 30.88 -47.45
CA THR A 455 18.42 31.12 -46.00
C THR A 455 19.09 29.97 -45.24
N ALA A 456 19.51 28.91 -45.95
CA ALA A 456 20.24 27.77 -45.37
C ALA A 456 21.52 27.47 -46.15
N GLU A 457 22.50 26.90 -45.45
CA GLU A 457 23.74 26.38 -46.04
C GLU A 457 23.58 24.89 -46.31
N CYS A 458 24.05 24.42 -47.47
CA CYS A 458 24.00 23.03 -47.88
C CYS A 458 25.43 22.47 -48.05
N TYR A 459 25.67 21.23 -47.55
CA TYR A 459 26.97 20.58 -47.61
C TYR A 459 26.78 19.12 -48.08
N ASP A 460 27.85 18.57 -48.71
CA ASP A 460 27.95 17.13 -48.93
C ASP A 460 28.38 16.37 -47.62
N ILE A 461 28.48 15.06 -47.72
CA ILE A 461 28.91 14.21 -46.59
C ILE A 461 30.39 14.39 -46.20
N GLN A 462 31.19 15.03 -47.06
CA GLN A 462 32.59 15.39 -46.78
C GLN A 462 32.72 16.79 -46.17
N GLY A 463 31.59 17.49 -45.93
CA GLY A 463 31.59 18.85 -45.39
C GLY A 463 31.89 19.95 -46.41
N ARG A 464 31.89 19.66 -47.73
CA ARG A 464 32.08 20.67 -48.76
C ARG A 464 30.77 21.40 -48.99
N ARG A 465 30.83 22.75 -49.06
CA ARG A 465 29.63 23.56 -49.29
C ARG A 465 29.11 23.34 -50.70
N LEU A 466 27.80 23.19 -50.81
CA LEU A 466 27.07 23.01 -52.05
C LEU A 466 26.32 24.31 -52.43
N ASN A 467 26.16 24.60 -53.68
CA ASN A 467 25.33 25.73 -54.18
C ASN A 467 23.85 25.42 -54.23
N GLY A 468 23.43 24.25 -53.81
CA GLY A 468 22.05 23.76 -53.76
C GLY A 468 22.03 22.27 -53.46
N LEU A 469 20.83 21.71 -53.41
CA LEU A 469 20.61 20.28 -53.14
C LEU A 469 21.03 19.45 -54.34
N GLN A 470 21.74 18.35 -54.10
CA GLN A 470 22.20 17.40 -55.12
C GLN A 470 21.59 16.02 -54.89
N LYS A 471 21.52 15.19 -55.92
CA LYS A 471 21.13 13.79 -55.78
C LYS A 471 22.05 13.09 -54.75
N GLY A 472 21.45 12.34 -53.83
CA GLY A 472 22.12 11.68 -52.74
C GLY A 472 21.95 12.40 -51.40
N ILE A 473 22.93 12.24 -50.51
CA ILE A 473 22.89 12.79 -49.14
C ILE A 473 23.32 14.25 -49.15
N ASN A 474 22.49 15.12 -48.60
CA ASN A 474 22.77 16.53 -48.35
C ASN A 474 22.70 16.81 -46.86
N ILE A 475 23.64 17.64 -46.34
CA ILE A 475 23.63 18.16 -44.99
C ILE A 475 23.19 19.62 -45.07
N VAL A 476 22.01 19.93 -44.59
CA VAL A 476 21.46 21.30 -44.58
C VAL A 476 21.56 21.92 -43.20
N ARG A 477 22.11 23.14 -43.12
CA ARG A 477 22.24 23.91 -41.86
C ARG A 477 21.40 25.16 -41.93
N ILE A 478 20.48 25.28 -40.92
CA ILE A 478 19.58 26.42 -40.80
C ILE A 478 19.60 26.87 -39.33
N GLY A 479 19.95 28.14 -39.10
CA GLY A 479 19.88 28.74 -37.74
C GLY A 479 20.55 27.93 -36.63
N GLY A 480 21.66 27.26 -36.93
CA GLY A 480 22.37 26.41 -35.98
C GLY A 480 21.91 24.94 -35.93
N THR A 481 20.80 24.58 -36.55
CA THR A 481 20.31 23.20 -36.67
C THR A 481 20.83 22.56 -37.95
N THR A 482 21.31 21.31 -37.87
CA THR A 482 21.80 20.54 -39.01
C THR A 482 20.90 19.37 -39.28
N LYS A 483 20.46 19.20 -40.53
CA LYS A 483 19.61 18.09 -40.98
C LYS A 483 20.22 17.34 -42.14
N LYS A 484 20.13 16.02 -42.13
CA LYS A 484 20.48 15.16 -43.27
C LYS A 484 19.24 14.97 -44.12
N ILE A 485 19.34 15.29 -45.43
CA ILE A 485 18.30 15.14 -46.42
C ILE A 485 18.83 14.21 -47.53
N ILE A 486 18.01 13.28 -47.99
CA ILE A 486 18.30 12.39 -49.11
C ILE A 486 17.42 12.82 -50.26
N ILE A 487 18.02 13.15 -51.41
CA ILE A 487 17.37 13.45 -52.68
C ILE A 487 17.59 12.24 -53.59
N GLU A 488 16.51 11.61 -53.99
CA GLU A 488 16.51 10.44 -54.87
C GLU A 488 16.70 10.82 -56.36
#